data_027b66f6409677872f3c9b307bacb34b
#
_entry.id   027b66f6409677872f3c9b307bacb34b
#
_cell.length_a   1.000
_cell.length_b   1.000
_cell.length_c   1.000
_cell.angle_alpha   90.00
_cell.angle_beta   90.00
_cell.angle_gamma   90.00
#
_symmetry.space_group_name_H-M   'P 1'
#
loop_
_entity.id
_entity.type
_entity.pdbx_description
1 polymer ?
#
loop_
_entity_poly.entity_id
_entity_poly.type
_entity_poly.pdbx_seq_one_letter_code
_entity_poly.pdbx_strand_id
1 'polypeptide(L)'
;MEPPRPNFRGVIVGGSIAGLTLAHCLLRNNIDFVVLESHGNIAPQVGASIGILPNGARILDQLGMYDDVLKVVEPLRRAFTWTDAGRCITNTDAPHILHRR
;
A
#
# COMPACT_ATOMS: atom_id res chain seq x y z
N MET A 1 6.36 -10.14 -28.58
CA MET A 1 4.96 -10.61 -28.72
C MET A 1 4.31 -10.59 -27.35
N GLU A 2 3.23 -9.85 -27.20
CA GLU A 2 2.47 -9.88 -25.96
C GLU A 2 1.77 -11.23 -25.78
N PRO A 3 1.73 -11.79 -24.54
CA PRO A 3 0.96 -13.00 -24.30
C PRO A 3 -0.53 -12.75 -24.58
N PRO A 4 -1.28 -13.77 -25.04
CA PRO A 4 -2.71 -13.60 -25.27
C PRO A 4 -3.43 -13.22 -23.97
N ARG A 5 -4.41 -12.32 -24.06
CA ARG A 5 -5.24 -11.98 -22.92
C ARG A 5 -6.12 -13.15 -22.52
N PRO A 6 -6.26 -13.44 -21.22
CA PRO A 6 -7.23 -14.43 -20.76
C PRO A 6 -8.65 -14.07 -21.20
N ASN A 7 -9.47 -15.06 -21.43
CA ASN A 7 -10.86 -14.93 -21.88
C ASN A 7 -11.84 -14.61 -20.72
N PHE A 8 -11.39 -13.78 -19.75
CA PHE A 8 -12.24 -13.37 -18.63
C PHE A 8 -11.87 -11.96 -18.21
N ARG A 9 -12.81 -11.33 -17.52
CA ARG A 9 -12.62 -10.01 -16.91
C ARG A 9 -12.82 -10.14 -15.40
N GLY A 10 -11.86 -9.62 -14.64
CA GLY A 10 -12.00 -9.51 -13.17
C GLY A 10 -12.93 -8.36 -12.78
N VAL A 11 -13.74 -8.56 -11.77
CA VAL A 11 -14.53 -7.50 -11.13
C VAL A 11 -13.98 -7.32 -9.72
N ILE A 12 -13.42 -6.13 -9.44
CA ILE A 12 -12.87 -5.78 -8.14
C ILE A 12 -13.90 -4.91 -7.43
N VAL A 13 -14.40 -5.38 -6.30
CA VAL A 13 -15.36 -4.64 -5.47
C VAL A 13 -14.59 -3.92 -4.38
N GLY A 14 -14.49 -2.60 -4.50
CA GLY A 14 -13.74 -1.73 -3.60
C GLY A 14 -12.46 -1.19 -4.22
N GLY A 15 -12.36 0.13 -4.31
CA GLY A 15 -11.20 0.86 -4.87
C GLY A 15 -10.30 1.45 -3.80
N SER A 16 -10.11 0.78 -2.67
CA SER A 16 -9.13 1.15 -1.64
C SER A 16 -7.81 0.40 -1.87
N ILE A 17 -6.97 0.31 -0.87
CA ILE A 17 -5.59 -0.20 -1.00
C ILE A 17 -5.55 -1.61 -1.57
N ALA A 18 -6.36 -2.53 -1.03
CA ALA A 18 -6.38 -3.91 -1.49
C ALA A 18 -6.87 -4.02 -2.93
N GLY A 19 -7.98 -3.36 -3.25
CA GLY A 19 -8.57 -3.40 -4.59
C GLY A 19 -7.68 -2.76 -5.64
N LEU A 20 -7.09 -1.60 -5.36
CA LEU A 20 -6.18 -0.93 -6.30
C LEU A 20 -4.86 -1.68 -6.47
N THR A 21 -4.34 -2.30 -5.41
CA THR A 21 -3.15 -3.15 -5.51
C THR A 21 -3.43 -4.35 -6.41
N LEU A 22 -4.57 -5.02 -6.22
CA LEU A 22 -4.99 -6.12 -7.10
C LEU A 22 -5.15 -5.65 -8.54
N ALA A 23 -5.72 -4.47 -8.77
CA ALA A 23 -5.86 -3.89 -10.11
C ALA A 23 -4.50 -3.75 -10.80
N HIS A 24 -3.49 -3.25 -10.09
CA HIS A 24 -2.13 -3.14 -10.62
C HIS A 24 -1.51 -4.51 -10.93
N CYS A 25 -1.77 -5.52 -10.09
CA CYS A 25 -1.32 -6.89 -10.34
C CYS A 25 -1.98 -7.48 -11.59
N LEU A 26 -3.27 -7.27 -11.78
CA LEU A 26 -3.99 -7.73 -12.97
C LEU A 26 -3.50 -7.02 -14.22
N LEU A 27 -3.28 -5.71 -14.14
CA LEU A 27 -2.73 -4.93 -15.25
C LEU A 27 -1.37 -5.47 -15.69
N ARG A 28 -0.49 -5.78 -14.74
CA ARG A 28 0.84 -6.35 -15.00
C ARG A 28 0.78 -7.73 -15.65
N ASN A 29 -0.28 -8.47 -15.41
CA ASN A 29 -0.50 -9.82 -15.98
C ASN A 29 -1.40 -9.80 -17.20
N ASN A 30 -1.68 -8.61 -17.75
CA ASN A 30 -2.51 -8.44 -18.94
C ASN A 30 -3.92 -9.04 -18.81
N ILE A 31 -4.47 -8.98 -17.61
CA ILE A 31 -5.83 -9.44 -17.30
C ILE A 31 -6.75 -8.22 -17.26
N ASP A 32 -7.83 -8.27 -18.02
CA ASP A 32 -8.84 -7.22 -18.05
C ASP A 32 -9.64 -7.18 -16.74
N PHE A 33 -9.96 -6.00 -16.25
CA PHE A 33 -10.69 -5.83 -14.99
C PHE A 33 -11.51 -4.54 -14.98
N VAL A 34 -12.43 -4.47 -14.04
CA VAL A 34 -13.15 -3.25 -13.67
C VAL A 34 -13.17 -3.12 -12.16
N VAL A 35 -13.05 -1.89 -11.67
CA VAL A 35 -13.12 -1.59 -10.23
C VAL A 35 -14.46 -0.89 -9.95
N LEU A 36 -15.19 -1.44 -9.00
CA LEU A 36 -16.45 -0.87 -8.51
C LEU A 36 -16.19 -0.23 -7.14
N GLU A 37 -16.41 1.07 -7.04
CA GLU A 37 -16.19 1.84 -5.82
C GLU A 37 -17.48 2.57 -5.42
N SER A 38 -17.85 2.47 -4.14
CA SER A 38 -19.07 3.10 -3.62
C SER A 38 -18.93 4.59 -3.34
N HIS A 39 -17.70 5.08 -3.09
CA HIS A 39 -17.45 6.50 -2.89
C HIS A 39 -17.28 7.23 -4.22
N GLY A 40 -17.64 8.50 -4.25
CA GLY A 40 -17.49 9.33 -5.45
C GLY A 40 -16.05 9.63 -5.84
N ASN A 41 -15.11 9.52 -4.90
CA ASN A 41 -13.68 9.72 -5.10
C ASN A 41 -12.92 8.43 -4.80
N ILE A 42 -11.83 8.17 -5.55
CA ILE A 42 -10.99 6.99 -5.37
C ILE A 42 -10.14 7.07 -4.09
N ALA A 43 -9.76 8.26 -3.65
CA ALA A 43 -8.92 8.45 -2.47
C ALA A 43 -9.56 9.43 -1.49
N PRO A 44 -10.73 9.10 -0.90
CA PRO A 44 -11.33 9.99 0.09
C PRO A 44 -10.43 10.05 1.35
N GLN A 45 -10.44 11.21 2.01
CA GLN A 45 -9.69 11.43 3.26
C GLN A 45 -10.44 10.81 4.45
N VAL A 46 -10.72 9.51 4.37
CA VAL A 46 -11.44 8.72 5.37
C VAL A 46 -10.70 7.43 5.66
N GLY A 47 -10.94 6.85 6.80
CA GLY A 47 -10.34 5.59 7.23
C GLY A 47 -9.22 5.79 8.25
N ALA A 48 -8.24 4.90 8.25
CA ALA A 48 -7.17 4.85 9.23
C ALA A 48 -5.81 5.18 8.59
N SER A 49 -4.85 5.54 9.44
CA SER A 49 -3.44 5.59 9.05
C SER A 49 -2.92 4.20 8.71
N ILE A 50 -2.07 4.13 7.70
CA ILE A 50 -1.46 2.89 7.26
C ILE A 50 0.05 3.07 7.20
N GLY A 51 0.77 2.20 7.88
CA GLY A 51 2.23 2.11 7.78
C GLY A 51 2.63 1.19 6.63
N ILE A 52 3.60 1.62 5.82
CA ILE A 52 4.18 0.79 4.78
C ILE A 52 5.40 0.10 5.37
N LEU A 53 5.27 -1.18 5.65
CA LEU A 53 6.35 -2.02 6.14
C LEU A 53 7.13 -2.64 4.97
N PRO A 54 8.33 -3.23 5.21
CA PRO A 54 9.15 -3.77 4.14
C PRO A 54 8.47 -4.78 3.22
N ASN A 55 7.57 -5.61 3.76
CA ASN A 55 6.80 -6.56 2.97
C ASN A 55 5.87 -5.87 1.95
N GLY A 56 5.18 -4.82 2.37
CA GLY A 56 4.33 -4.02 1.48
C GLY A 56 5.15 -3.16 0.52
N ALA A 57 6.23 -2.56 1.01
CA ALA A 57 7.14 -1.77 0.19
C ALA A 57 7.73 -2.59 -0.97
N ARG A 58 8.06 -3.84 -0.72
CA ARG A 58 8.56 -4.77 -1.74
C ARG A 58 7.55 -4.99 -2.87
N ILE A 59 6.28 -5.12 -2.54
CA ILE A 59 5.22 -5.30 -3.53
C ILE A 59 5.05 -4.01 -4.34
N LEU A 60 5.02 -2.85 -3.69
CA LEU A 60 4.94 -1.55 -4.35
C LEU A 60 6.13 -1.32 -5.30
N ASP A 61 7.32 -1.76 -4.90
CA ASP A 61 8.51 -1.68 -5.74
C ASP A 61 8.38 -2.56 -7.00
N GLN A 62 7.92 -3.79 -6.84
CA GLN A 62 7.65 -4.70 -7.96
C GLN A 62 6.59 -4.15 -8.92
N LEU A 63 5.61 -3.40 -8.41
CA LEU A 63 4.58 -2.74 -9.20
C LEU A 63 5.04 -1.40 -9.81
N GLY A 64 6.26 -0.96 -9.50
CA GLY A 64 6.82 0.29 -10.01
C GLY A 64 6.25 1.55 -9.37
N MET A 65 5.67 1.45 -8.17
CA MET A 65 5.01 2.56 -7.48
C MET A 65 5.76 3.07 -6.24
N TYR A 66 6.78 2.36 -5.78
CA TYR A 66 7.42 2.67 -4.51
C TYR A 66 8.07 4.05 -4.49
N ASP A 67 8.76 4.44 -5.56
CA ASP A 67 9.41 5.75 -5.63
C ASP A 67 8.39 6.90 -5.61
N ASP A 68 7.22 6.73 -6.21
CA ASP A 68 6.15 7.72 -6.15
C ASP A 68 5.54 7.83 -4.75
N VAL A 69 5.40 6.71 -4.07
CA VAL A 69 4.93 6.68 -2.68
C VAL A 69 5.91 7.41 -1.76
N LEU A 70 7.22 7.22 -1.93
CA LEU A 70 8.24 7.89 -1.14
C LEU A 70 8.19 9.43 -1.25
N LYS A 71 7.68 9.97 -2.35
CA LYS A 71 7.54 11.41 -2.53
C LYS A 71 6.44 12.04 -1.66
N VAL A 72 5.47 11.25 -1.23
CA VAL A 72 4.27 11.74 -0.52
C VAL A 72 4.15 11.24 0.91
N VAL A 73 5.10 10.42 1.39
CA VAL A 73 5.09 9.88 2.74
C VAL A 73 6.24 10.45 3.57
N GLU A 74 5.98 10.62 4.86
CA GLU A 74 7.02 10.93 5.84
C GLU A 74 7.58 9.62 6.40
N PRO A 75 8.90 9.38 6.33
CA PRO A 75 9.48 8.18 6.90
C PRO A 75 9.37 8.18 8.42
N LEU A 76 8.95 7.05 8.97
CA LEU A 76 8.96 6.84 10.42
C LEU A 76 10.39 6.68 10.89
N ARG A 77 10.77 7.44 11.90
CA ARG A 77 12.14 7.44 12.44
C ARG A 77 12.25 6.67 13.74
N ARG A 78 11.28 6.84 14.62
CA ARG A 78 11.28 6.26 15.96
C ARG A 78 9.91 5.78 16.36
N ALA A 79 9.87 4.75 17.18
CA ALA A 79 8.65 4.25 17.81
C ALA A 79 8.80 4.30 19.33
N PHE A 80 7.74 4.74 19.99
CA PHE A 80 7.67 4.83 21.43
C PHE A 80 6.49 4.00 21.91
N THR A 81 6.67 3.28 23.00
CA THR A 81 5.57 2.62 23.70
C THR A 81 5.44 3.22 25.09
N TRP A 82 4.25 3.66 25.42
CA TRP A 82 3.93 4.32 26.67
C TRP A 82 2.90 3.52 27.46
N THR A 83 2.99 3.58 28.80
CA THR A 83 1.91 3.12 29.65
C THR A 83 0.77 4.13 29.69
N ASP A 84 -0.39 3.69 30.16
CA ASP A 84 -1.53 4.58 30.44
C ASP A 84 -1.20 5.68 31.46
N ALA A 85 -0.23 5.41 32.37
CA ALA A 85 0.27 6.40 33.33
C ALA A 85 1.31 7.37 32.75
N GLY A 86 1.60 7.28 31.44
CA GLY A 86 2.53 8.20 30.79
C GLY A 86 4.01 7.85 30.93
N ARG A 87 4.34 6.61 31.32
CA ARG A 87 5.72 6.16 31.40
C ARG A 87 6.16 5.48 30.08
N CYS A 88 7.28 5.92 29.53
CA CYS A 88 7.86 5.31 28.34
C CYS A 88 8.47 3.95 28.66
N ILE A 89 7.97 2.90 28.00
CA ILE A 89 8.48 1.52 28.15
C ILE A 89 9.60 1.27 27.14
N THR A 90 9.38 1.66 25.88
CA THR A 90 10.35 1.46 24.80
C THR A 90 10.51 2.71 23.96
N ASN A 91 11.70 2.89 23.45
CA ASN A 91 12.06 3.96 22.53
C ASN A 91 13.08 3.36 21.55
N THR A 92 12.70 3.18 20.31
CA THR A 92 13.50 2.47 19.32
C THR A 92 13.53 3.20 17.99
N ASP A 93 14.65 3.09 17.27
CA ASP A 93 14.81 3.54 15.89
C ASP A 93 14.57 2.43 14.86
N ALA A 94 14.02 1.30 15.30
CA ALA A 94 13.67 0.19 14.42
C ALA A 94 12.91 0.59 13.16
N PRO A 95 11.92 1.51 13.19
CA PRO A 95 11.25 1.95 11.98
C PRO A 95 12.20 2.56 10.95
N HIS A 96 13.19 3.34 11.40
CA HIS A 96 14.20 3.93 10.51
C HIS A 96 15.10 2.86 9.88
N ILE A 97 15.50 1.88 10.66
CA ILE A 97 16.35 0.75 10.18
C ILE A 97 15.58 -0.09 9.15
N LEU A 98 14.31 -0.39 9.43
CA LEU A 98 13.47 -1.21 8.54
C LEU A 98 13.22 -0.56 7.18
N HIS A 99 13.25 0.76 7.08
CA HIS A 99 13.06 1.48 5.82
C HIS A 99 14.35 1.72 5.04
N ARG A 100 15.49 1.32 5.56
CA ARG A 100 16.73 1.33 4.78
C ARG A 100 16.71 0.21 3.74
N ARG A 101 16.99 0.57 2.49
CA ARG A 101 17.24 -0.39 1.40
C ARG A 101 18.65 -0.95 1.52
#